data_e517e7139e338d50962744ba6cd87d3a
#
_entry.id   e517e7139e338d50962744ba6cd87d3a
#
_cell.length_a   1.000
_cell.length_b   1.000
_cell.length_c   1.000
_cell.angle_alpha   90.00
_cell.angle_beta   90.00
_cell.angle_gamma   90.00
#
_symmetry.space_group_name_H-M   'P 1'
#
loop_
_entity.id
_entity.type
_entity.pdbx_description
1 polymer ?
#
loop_
_entity_poly.entity_id
_entity_poly.type
_entity_poly.pdbx_seq_one_letter_code
_entity_poly.pdbx_strand_id
1 'polypeptide(L)'
;MNIAKNIWNQTLSKIKVEGIDENAKAIFYTSLYRTYERMICLSEDNRYYSAFDNSIHKDSVPFYTDDWIWDTYRAVHPLRVIIEPEMEADMIQSFIRMAQQMEHNWMPTFPEVTGDSRRMNSNHGVATVIDSYIKGIRNFDLSAAYEACKLGITEKTLAPWSGIKGGEITKFYWENGYLPALRSEER
;
A
#
# COMPACT_ATOMS: atom_id res chain seq x y z
N MET A 1 -26.38 11.96 -11.58
CA MET A 1 -25.28 12.93 -11.84
C MET A 1 -25.01 13.88 -10.66
N ASN A 2 -26.00 14.44 -10.00
CA ASN A 2 -25.79 15.35 -8.86
C ASN A 2 -25.15 14.71 -7.62
N ILE A 3 -25.46 13.43 -7.31
CA ILE A 3 -24.93 12.73 -6.13
C ILE A 3 -23.40 12.57 -6.23
N ALA A 4 -22.90 12.04 -7.34
CA ALA A 4 -21.46 11.85 -7.55
C ALA A 4 -20.71 13.20 -7.51
N LYS A 5 -21.27 14.25 -8.13
CA LYS A 5 -20.70 15.60 -8.08
C LYS A 5 -20.60 16.12 -6.65
N ASN A 6 -21.62 15.89 -5.83
CA ASN A 6 -21.61 16.35 -4.44
C ASN A 6 -20.58 15.60 -3.60
N ILE A 7 -20.45 14.28 -3.79
CA ILE A 7 -19.43 13.47 -3.11
C ILE A 7 -18.03 13.99 -3.45
N TRP A 8 -17.73 14.18 -4.74
CA TRP A 8 -16.44 14.71 -5.16
C TRP A 8 -16.17 16.13 -4.65
N ASN A 9 -17.19 17.01 -4.65
CA ASN A 9 -17.03 18.35 -4.08
C ASN A 9 -16.71 18.30 -2.58
N GLN A 10 -17.34 17.41 -1.82
CA GLN A 10 -17.05 17.23 -0.40
C GLN A 10 -15.61 16.71 -0.20
N THR A 11 -15.21 15.68 -0.95
CA THR A 11 -13.89 15.08 -0.87
C THR A 11 -12.78 16.08 -1.20
N LEU A 12 -12.88 16.76 -2.34
CA LEU A 12 -11.86 17.70 -2.79
C LEU A 12 -11.83 19.01 -1.96
N SER A 13 -12.95 19.41 -1.34
CA SER A 13 -13.01 20.60 -0.50
C SER A 13 -12.36 20.46 0.88
N LYS A 14 -11.83 19.28 1.22
CA LYS A 14 -11.00 19.10 2.43
C LYS A 14 -9.76 19.97 2.40
N ILE A 15 -9.24 20.26 1.22
CA ILE A 15 -8.17 21.24 1.05
C ILE A 15 -8.73 22.41 0.25
N LYS A 16 -8.70 23.61 0.85
CA LYS A 16 -9.12 24.84 0.17
C LYS A 16 -7.87 25.64 -0.19
N VAL A 17 -7.78 25.99 -1.48
CA VAL A 17 -6.66 26.79 -2.00
C VAL A 17 -7.15 28.18 -2.35
N GLU A 18 -6.49 29.19 -1.84
CA GLU A 18 -6.76 30.60 -2.06
C GLU A 18 -5.51 31.34 -2.57
N GLY A 19 -5.68 32.49 -3.19
CA GLY A 19 -4.58 33.36 -3.60
C GLY A 19 -3.77 32.90 -4.82
N ILE A 20 -4.26 31.94 -5.59
CA ILE A 20 -3.67 31.48 -6.85
C ILE A 20 -4.61 31.76 -8.05
N ASP A 21 -4.04 31.78 -9.25
CA ASP A 21 -4.84 31.94 -10.48
C ASP A 21 -5.70 30.69 -10.75
N GLU A 22 -6.72 30.82 -11.61
CA GLU A 22 -7.68 29.76 -11.91
C GLU A 22 -7.03 28.54 -12.59
N ASN A 23 -5.95 28.72 -13.37
CA ASN A 23 -5.22 27.61 -14.00
C ASN A 23 -4.47 26.81 -12.94
N ALA A 24 -3.74 27.47 -12.05
CA ALA A 24 -3.06 26.83 -10.95
C ALA A 24 -4.02 26.09 -10.01
N LYS A 25 -5.20 26.67 -9.77
CA LYS A 25 -6.29 26.05 -9.01
C LYS A 25 -6.84 24.80 -9.70
N ALA A 26 -7.06 24.86 -11.01
CA ALA A 26 -7.50 23.71 -11.79
C ALA A 26 -6.45 22.58 -11.76
N ILE A 27 -5.17 22.90 -11.90
CA ILE A 27 -4.07 21.93 -11.80
C ILE A 27 -4.05 21.28 -10.42
N PHE A 28 -4.16 22.08 -9.35
CA PHE A 28 -4.18 21.58 -7.98
C PHE A 28 -5.30 20.56 -7.75
N TYR A 29 -6.55 20.94 -8.06
CA TYR A 29 -7.70 20.05 -7.81
C TYR A 29 -7.73 18.84 -8.74
N THR A 30 -7.23 18.96 -9.97
CA THR A 30 -7.04 17.81 -10.87
C THR A 30 -6.00 16.85 -10.31
N SER A 31 -4.90 17.36 -9.79
CA SER A 31 -3.86 16.53 -9.15
C SER A 31 -4.37 15.86 -7.88
N LEU A 32 -5.10 16.60 -7.04
CA LEU A 32 -5.72 16.04 -5.84
C LEU A 32 -6.74 14.94 -6.20
N TYR A 33 -7.60 15.15 -7.21
CA TYR A 33 -8.52 14.13 -7.72
C TYR A 33 -7.77 12.85 -8.12
N ARG A 34 -6.65 12.97 -8.84
CA ARG A 34 -5.85 11.83 -9.30
C ARG A 34 -5.24 11.02 -8.15
N THR A 35 -5.03 11.60 -6.97
CA THR A 35 -4.56 10.82 -5.81
C THR A 35 -5.59 9.80 -5.32
N TYR A 36 -6.86 9.92 -5.72
CA TYR A 36 -7.94 8.97 -5.40
C TYR A 36 -8.15 7.89 -6.47
N GLU A 37 -7.38 7.90 -7.56
CA GLU A 37 -7.48 6.87 -8.61
C GLU A 37 -6.98 5.50 -8.13
N ARG A 38 -6.15 5.47 -7.08
CA ARG A 38 -5.61 4.28 -6.40
C ARG A 38 -5.53 4.53 -4.88
N MET A 39 -5.73 3.57 -4.05
CA MET A 39 -6.18 2.18 -4.28
C MET A 39 -7.67 2.13 -4.65
N ILE A 40 -8.12 1.00 -5.24
CA ILE A 40 -9.51 0.75 -5.60
C ILE A 40 -10.19 -0.03 -4.48
N CYS A 41 -11.35 0.40 -4.01
CA CYS A 41 -12.20 -0.36 -3.09
C CYS A 41 -12.95 -1.45 -3.85
N LEU A 42 -12.73 -2.72 -3.48
CA LEU A 42 -13.43 -3.88 -4.05
C LEU A 42 -14.62 -4.36 -3.22
N SER A 43 -14.86 -3.77 -2.05
CA SER A 43 -15.95 -4.20 -1.17
C SER A 43 -17.31 -3.79 -1.71
N GLU A 44 -18.22 -4.78 -1.80
CA GLU A 44 -19.64 -4.60 -2.10
C GLU A 44 -20.45 -5.43 -1.08
N ASP A 45 -21.45 -4.84 -0.44
CA ASP A 45 -22.31 -5.50 0.55
C ASP A 45 -21.53 -6.25 1.65
N ASN A 46 -20.49 -5.64 2.20
CA ASN A 46 -19.57 -6.21 3.19
C ASN A 46 -18.90 -7.52 2.71
N ARG A 47 -18.65 -7.65 1.42
CA ARG A 47 -17.92 -8.78 0.82
C ARG A 47 -16.95 -8.25 -0.23
N TYR A 48 -15.87 -8.98 -0.44
CA TYR A 48 -14.94 -8.74 -1.53
C TYR A 48 -14.36 -10.06 -2.05
N TYR A 49 -14.00 -10.08 -3.32
CA TYR A 49 -13.18 -11.15 -3.89
C TYR A 49 -11.69 -10.78 -3.74
N SER A 50 -10.90 -11.72 -3.25
CA SER A 50 -9.46 -11.58 -3.19
C SER A 50 -8.77 -12.50 -4.18
N ALA A 51 -7.94 -11.92 -5.04
CA ALA A 51 -7.06 -12.68 -5.94
C ALA A 51 -5.79 -13.19 -5.23
N PHE A 52 -5.58 -12.85 -3.96
CA PHE A 52 -4.43 -13.32 -3.18
C PHE A 52 -4.60 -14.77 -2.69
N ASP A 53 -5.83 -15.21 -2.53
CA ASP A 53 -6.21 -16.61 -2.20
C ASP A 53 -7.35 -17.17 -3.06
N ASN A 54 -7.80 -16.41 -4.08
CA ASN A 54 -8.90 -16.75 -4.97
C ASN A 54 -10.23 -17.04 -4.25
N SER A 55 -10.53 -16.28 -3.20
CA SER A 55 -11.69 -16.52 -2.35
C SER A 55 -12.55 -15.26 -2.14
N ILE A 56 -13.83 -15.48 -1.80
CA ILE A 56 -14.74 -14.39 -1.38
C ILE A 56 -14.72 -14.31 0.14
N HIS A 57 -14.41 -13.12 0.66
CA HIS A 57 -14.39 -12.81 2.06
C HIS A 57 -15.57 -11.94 2.47
N LYS A 58 -16.03 -12.11 3.73
CA LYS A 58 -16.95 -11.18 4.38
C LYS A 58 -16.17 -10.33 5.38
N ASP A 59 -16.32 -9.03 5.29
CA ASP A 59 -15.66 -8.10 6.17
C ASP A 59 -16.46 -6.79 6.27
N SER A 60 -16.49 -6.21 7.46
CA SER A 60 -17.10 -4.90 7.70
C SER A 60 -16.17 -3.74 7.36
N VAL A 61 -14.87 -3.99 7.31
CA VAL A 61 -13.87 -2.99 6.89
C VAL A 61 -13.65 -3.10 5.39
N PRO A 62 -13.68 -2.00 4.64
CA PRO A 62 -13.46 -2.01 3.20
C PRO A 62 -12.12 -2.66 2.81
N PHE A 63 -12.12 -3.39 1.70
CA PHE A 63 -10.92 -3.97 1.12
C PHE A 63 -10.48 -3.17 -0.10
N TYR A 64 -9.28 -2.66 -0.02
CA TYR A 64 -8.64 -1.88 -1.07
C TYR A 64 -7.51 -2.67 -1.72
N THR A 65 -7.34 -2.55 -3.04
CA THR A 65 -6.25 -3.16 -3.80
C THR A 65 -5.85 -2.28 -4.99
N ASP A 66 -4.99 -2.79 -5.86
CA ASP A 66 -4.47 -2.08 -7.03
C ASP A 66 -3.67 -0.84 -6.64
N ASP A 67 -2.67 -1.04 -5.80
CA ASP A 67 -1.75 0.01 -5.40
C ASP A 67 -0.39 -0.14 -6.07
N TRP A 68 0.03 0.90 -6.73
CA TRP A 68 1.39 1.02 -7.22
C TRP A 68 2.28 1.57 -6.11
N ILE A 69 2.46 0.73 -5.10
CA ILE A 69 3.05 1.12 -3.83
C ILE A 69 4.48 1.65 -3.96
N TRP A 70 5.18 1.29 -5.03
CA TRP A 70 6.49 1.85 -5.37
C TRP A 70 6.43 3.37 -5.64
N ASP A 71 5.29 3.83 -6.18
CA ASP A 71 5.03 5.25 -6.47
C ASP A 71 4.33 5.94 -5.30
N THR A 72 3.31 5.30 -4.70
CA THR A 72 2.36 5.92 -3.76
C THR A 72 2.92 6.08 -2.36
N TYR A 73 3.86 5.23 -1.93
CA TYR A 73 4.36 5.24 -0.54
C TYR A 73 5.03 6.56 -0.13
N ARG A 74 5.58 7.32 -1.09
CA ARG A 74 6.30 8.57 -0.80
C ARG A 74 5.40 9.76 -0.51
N ALA A 75 4.25 9.82 -1.17
CA ALA A 75 3.41 11.02 -1.14
C ALA A 75 1.93 10.75 -0.95
N VAL A 76 1.35 9.78 -1.66
CA VAL A 76 -0.11 9.55 -1.61
C VAL A 76 -0.54 9.00 -0.25
N HIS A 77 0.10 7.95 0.27
CA HIS A 77 -0.17 7.43 1.61
C HIS A 77 0.12 8.47 2.71
N PRO A 78 1.28 9.16 2.73
CA PRO A 78 1.52 10.26 3.67
C PRO A 78 0.49 11.40 3.61
N LEU A 79 -0.01 11.74 2.41
CA LEU A 79 -1.08 12.71 2.26
C LEU A 79 -2.39 12.21 2.88
N ARG A 80 -2.75 10.94 2.66
CA ARG A 80 -3.97 10.33 3.22
C ARG A 80 -3.96 10.28 4.74
N VAL A 81 -2.83 10.02 5.36
CA VAL A 81 -2.69 10.12 6.82
C VAL A 81 -3.19 11.47 7.35
N ILE A 82 -3.03 12.54 6.57
CA ILE A 82 -3.45 13.90 6.94
C ILE A 82 -4.92 14.16 6.62
N ILE A 83 -5.37 13.81 5.40
CA ILE A 83 -6.69 14.22 4.89
C ILE A 83 -7.75 13.13 4.96
N GLU A 84 -7.35 11.85 5.05
CA GLU A 84 -8.22 10.65 5.05
C GLU A 84 -7.70 9.57 6.01
N PRO A 85 -7.47 9.88 7.31
CA PRO A 85 -6.83 8.93 8.23
C PRO A 85 -7.60 7.61 8.42
N GLU A 86 -8.93 7.63 8.34
CA GLU A 86 -9.76 6.43 8.44
C GLU A 86 -9.60 5.56 7.19
N MET A 87 -9.65 6.15 5.99
CA MET A 87 -9.42 5.45 4.73
C MET A 87 -8.01 4.88 4.67
N GLU A 88 -7.01 5.60 5.16
CA GLU A 88 -5.64 5.10 5.24
C GLU A 88 -5.54 3.88 6.16
N ALA A 89 -6.21 3.90 7.31
CA ALA A 89 -6.28 2.74 8.20
C ALA A 89 -6.90 1.51 7.51
N ASP A 90 -7.96 1.69 6.73
CA ASP A 90 -8.60 0.62 5.95
C ASP A 90 -7.68 0.08 4.85
N MET A 91 -6.89 0.95 4.21
CA MET A 91 -5.88 0.55 3.22
C MET A 91 -4.74 -0.25 3.86
N ILE A 92 -4.24 0.18 5.01
CA ILE A 92 -3.25 -0.58 5.79
C ILE A 92 -3.82 -1.94 6.20
N GLN A 93 -5.06 -1.98 6.69
CA GLN A 93 -5.73 -3.24 7.02
C GLN A 93 -5.86 -4.14 5.79
N SER A 94 -6.06 -3.57 4.61
CA SER A 94 -6.12 -4.33 3.36
C SER A 94 -4.77 -4.98 3.01
N PHE A 95 -3.64 -4.28 3.19
CA PHE A 95 -2.31 -4.88 3.03
C PHE A 95 -2.07 -6.04 3.99
N ILE A 96 -2.53 -5.92 5.24
CA ILE A 96 -2.44 -6.99 6.23
C ILE A 96 -3.24 -8.21 5.77
N ARG A 97 -4.46 -8.01 5.27
CA ARG A 97 -5.30 -9.09 4.73
C ARG A 97 -4.66 -9.77 3.53
N MET A 98 -4.09 -9.00 2.60
CA MET A 98 -3.35 -9.55 1.46
C MET A 98 -2.20 -10.46 1.95
N ALA A 99 -1.45 -10.02 2.95
CA ALA A 99 -0.38 -10.82 3.53
C ALA A 99 -0.90 -12.12 4.14
N GLN A 100 -1.99 -12.07 4.92
CA GLN A 100 -2.62 -13.23 5.54
C GLN A 100 -3.24 -14.21 4.54
N GLN A 101 -3.66 -13.73 3.37
CA GLN A 101 -4.25 -14.52 2.30
C GLN A 101 -3.19 -15.14 1.38
N MET A 102 -1.98 -14.62 1.37
CA MET A 102 -0.86 -15.23 0.66
C MET A 102 -0.20 -16.35 1.49
N GLU A 103 0.36 -17.35 0.80
CA GLU A 103 0.98 -18.53 1.43
C GLU A 103 2.03 -18.20 2.50
N HIS A 104 2.79 -17.13 2.30
CA HIS A 104 3.95 -16.80 3.13
C HIS A 104 3.73 -15.69 4.15
N ASN A 105 2.55 -15.13 4.23
CA ASN A 105 2.22 -13.98 5.12
C ASN A 105 3.23 -12.83 5.00
N TRP A 106 3.69 -12.50 3.79
CA TRP A 106 4.56 -11.36 3.54
C TRP A 106 3.75 -10.12 3.14
N MET A 107 4.19 -8.94 3.55
CA MET A 107 3.61 -7.71 2.99
C MET A 107 3.70 -7.71 1.46
N PRO A 108 2.63 -7.31 0.75
CA PRO A 108 2.63 -7.31 -0.70
C PRO A 108 3.75 -6.42 -1.25
N THR A 109 4.28 -6.81 -2.41
CA THR A 109 5.33 -6.05 -3.10
C THR A 109 4.72 -5.06 -4.07
N PHE A 110 3.75 -5.51 -4.86
CA PHE A 110 3.06 -4.71 -5.85
C PHE A 110 1.64 -5.26 -6.04
N PRO A 111 0.71 -4.90 -5.13
CA PRO A 111 -0.63 -5.42 -5.14
C PRO A 111 -1.43 -4.90 -6.34
N GLU A 112 -1.95 -5.82 -7.13
CA GLU A 112 -2.84 -5.56 -8.26
C GLU A 112 -4.19 -6.24 -8.02
N VAL A 113 -5.19 -5.93 -8.84
CA VAL A 113 -6.51 -6.61 -8.79
C VAL A 113 -6.38 -8.11 -8.96
N THR A 114 -5.33 -8.57 -9.64
CA THR A 114 -5.05 -9.98 -9.95
C THR A 114 -4.13 -10.67 -8.93
N GLY A 115 -3.80 -10.02 -7.82
CA GLY A 115 -2.89 -10.50 -6.79
C GLY A 115 -1.58 -9.71 -6.71
N ASP A 116 -0.58 -10.22 -5.98
CA ASP A 116 0.73 -9.58 -5.90
C ASP A 116 1.59 -9.93 -7.12
N SER A 117 1.76 -8.99 -8.04
CA SER A 117 2.56 -9.21 -9.24
C SER A 117 4.07 -9.22 -8.97
N ARG A 118 4.51 -8.81 -7.78
CA ARG A 118 5.92 -8.70 -7.37
C ARG A 118 6.80 -7.88 -8.32
N ARG A 119 6.20 -7.05 -9.16
CA ARG A 119 6.93 -6.06 -9.96
C ARG A 119 7.57 -5.04 -9.04
N MET A 120 8.57 -4.32 -9.53
CA MET A 120 9.22 -3.25 -8.77
C MET A 120 9.62 -3.70 -7.36
N ASN A 121 10.33 -4.80 -7.30
CA ASN A 121 10.78 -5.46 -6.08
C ASN A 121 11.18 -4.48 -4.98
N SER A 122 10.46 -4.54 -3.85
CA SER A 122 10.66 -3.61 -2.73
C SER A 122 9.97 -4.07 -1.45
N ASN A 123 10.26 -3.36 -0.36
CA ASN A 123 9.54 -3.44 0.90
C ASN A 123 8.71 -2.18 1.18
N HIS A 124 8.18 -1.54 0.14
CA HIS A 124 7.43 -0.29 0.31
C HIS A 124 6.12 -0.49 1.09
N GLY A 125 5.50 -1.67 1.03
CA GLY A 125 4.37 -2.03 1.89
C GLY A 125 4.73 -1.95 3.37
N VAL A 126 5.90 -2.45 3.74
CA VAL A 126 6.42 -2.33 5.12
C VAL A 126 6.65 -0.86 5.48
N ALA A 127 7.26 -0.08 4.58
CA ALA A 127 7.52 1.34 4.81
C ALA A 127 6.21 2.11 5.01
N THR A 128 5.17 1.86 4.20
CA THR A 128 3.85 2.50 4.31
C THR A 128 3.19 2.20 5.65
N VAL A 129 3.18 0.93 6.07
CA VAL A 129 2.59 0.53 7.36
C VAL A 129 3.30 1.21 8.53
N ILE A 130 4.63 1.22 8.53
CA ILE A 130 5.42 1.83 9.61
C ILE A 130 5.26 3.35 9.62
N ASP A 131 5.28 4.00 8.47
CA ASP A 131 5.09 5.45 8.35
C ASP A 131 3.72 5.88 8.89
N SER A 132 2.65 5.20 8.46
CA SER A 132 1.29 5.45 8.94
C SER A 132 1.18 5.22 10.45
N TYR A 133 1.79 4.16 10.98
CA TYR A 133 1.82 3.89 12.41
C TYR A 133 2.53 5.00 13.19
N ILE A 134 3.72 5.44 12.77
CA ILE A 134 4.47 6.51 13.43
C ILE A 134 3.66 7.82 13.42
N LYS A 135 2.93 8.09 12.35
CA LYS A 135 2.08 9.28 12.20
C LYS A 135 0.74 9.20 12.96
N GLY A 136 0.48 8.13 13.67
CA GLY A 136 -0.67 8.03 14.59
C GLY A 136 -1.84 7.19 14.10
N ILE A 137 -1.79 6.58 12.92
CA ILE A 137 -2.81 5.63 12.48
C ILE A 137 -2.73 4.36 13.35
N ARG A 138 -3.87 3.95 13.93
CA ARG A 138 -3.92 2.84 14.90
C ARG A 138 -5.07 1.87 14.65
N ASN A 139 -6.01 2.22 13.79
CA ASN A 139 -7.24 1.47 13.59
C ASN A 139 -7.05 0.32 12.58
N PHE A 140 -6.05 -0.55 12.86
CA PHE A 140 -5.76 -1.77 12.11
C PHE A 140 -5.15 -2.83 13.04
N ASP A 141 -5.08 -4.09 12.59
CA ASP A 141 -4.48 -5.18 13.36
C ASP A 141 -2.95 -5.04 13.43
N LEU A 142 -2.49 -4.39 14.51
CA LEU A 142 -1.07 -4.11 14.74
C LEU A 142 -0.23 -5.39 14.89
N SER A 143 -0.77 -6.44 15.51
CA SER A 143 -0.04 -7.69 15.72
C SER A 143 0.21 -8.40 14.39
N ALA A 144 -0.83 -8.53 13.56
CA ALA A 144 -0.72 -9.11 12.23
C ALA A 144 0.18 -8.25 11.31
N ALA A 145 0.08 -6.91 11.40
CA ALA A 145 0.94 -6.00 10.68
C ALA A 145 2.43 -6.21 11.01
N TYR A 146 2.75 -6.31 12.31
CA TYR A 146 4.11 -6.53 12.78
C TYR A 146 4.69 -7.85 12.23
N GLU A 147 3.95 -8.95 12.33
CA GLU A 147 4.40 -10.25 11.82
C GLU A 147 4.60 -10.25 10.31
N ALA A 148 3.65 -9.70 9.54
CA ALA A 148 3.78 -9.61 8.10
C ALA A 148 4.94 -8.70 7.65
N CYS A 149 5.16 -7.58 8.33
CA CYS A 149 6.31 -6.70 8.09
C CYS A 149 7.63 -7.40 8.39
N LYS A 150 7.73 -8.08 9.54
CA LYS A 150 8.93 -8.81 9.97
C LYS A 150 9.27 -9.91 8.96
N LEU A 151 8.31 -10.78 8.62
CA LEU A 151 8.49 -11.84 7.64
C LEU A 151 8.85 -11.29 6.26
N GLY A 152 8.24 -10.17 5.86
CA GLY A 152 8.55 -9.48 4.61
C GLY A 152 9.99 -8.97 4.52
N ILE A 153 10.61 -8.61 5.65
CA ILE A 153 12.00 -8.13 5.70
C ILE A 153 12.98 -9.30 5.82
N THR A 154 12.64 -10.33 6.62
CA THR A 154 13.58 -11.40 6.97
C THR A 154 13.51 -12.61 6.05
N GLU A 155 12.30 -13.04 5.68
CA GLU A 155 12.06 -14.30 4.98
C GLU A 155 11.72 -14.15 3.49
N LYS A 156 11.20 -12.96 3.08
CA LYS A 156 10.78 -12.72 1.71
C LYS A 156 11.96 -12.89 0.74
N THR A 157 11.70 -13.64 -0.33
CA THR A 157 12.64 -13.84 -1.43
C THR A 157 12.21 -13.07 -2.68
N LEU A 158 13.11 -12.99 -3.65
CA LEU A 158 12.87 -12.45 -4.99
C LEU A 158 12.46 -13.53 -6.01
N ALA A 159 11.98 -14.67 -5.55
CA ALA A 159 11.56 -15.73 -6.47
C ALA A 159 10.52 -15.18 -7.50
N PRO A 160 10.64 -15.54 -8.78
CA PRO A 160 11.54 -16.57 -9.31
C PRO A 160 12.98 -16.11 -9.65
N TRP A 161 13.32 -14.83 -9.43
CA TRP A 161 14.63 -14.27 -9.85
C TRP A 161 15.76 -14.56 -8.88
N SER A 162 15.46 -14.66 -7.59
CA SER A 162 16.44 -15.04 -6.56
C SER A 162 15.74 -15.69 -5.36
N GLY A 163 16.35 -16.74 -4.81
CA GLY A 163 15.93 -17.41 -3.58
C GLY A 163 16.56 -16.83 -2.31
N ILE A 164 17.42 -15.81 -2.42
CA ILE A 164 18.09 -15.22 -1.26
C ILE A 164 17.06 -14.47 -0.41
N LYS A 165 17.03 -14.76 0.89
CA LYS A 165 16.11 -14.10 1.83
C LYS A 165 16.55 -12.68 2.15
N GLY A 166 15.59 -11.79 2.35
CA GLY A 166 15.83 -10.39 2.70
C GLY A 166 16.71 -10.24 3.96
N GLY A 167 16.55 -11.12 4.94
CA GLY A 167 17.36 -11.14 6.15
C GLY A 167 18.85 -11.41 5.91
N GLU A 168 19.19 -12.25 4.94
CA GLU A 168 20.58 -12.51 4.55
C GLU A 168 21.23 -11.27 3.93
N ILE A 169 20.50 -10.58 3.04
CA ILE A 169 20.96 -9.33 2.43
C ILE A 169 21.13 -8.25 3.50
N THR A 170 20.18 -8.14 4.42
CA THR A 170 20.22 -7.16 5.52
C THR A 170 21.41 -7.43 6.43
N LYS A 171 21.68 -8.69 6.81
CA LYS A 171 22.83 -9.08 7.61
C LYS A 171 24.13 -8.70 6.90
N PHE A 172 24.25 -9.02 5.62
CA PHE A 172 25.44 -8.66 4.83
C PHE A 172 25.67 -7.15 4.83
N TYR A 173 24.59 -6.35 4.65
CA TYR A 173 24.68 -4.90 4.69
C TYR A 173 25.20 -4.37 6.04
N TRP A 174 24.69 -4.91 7.16
CA TRP A 174 25.13 -4.50 8.48
C TRP A 174 26.59 -4.82 8.74
N GLU A 175 27.07 -5.95 8.24
CA GLU A 175 28.45 -6.39 8.42
C GLU A 175 29.45 -5.65 7.52
N ASN A 176 29.02 -5.22 6.33
CA ASN A 176 29.92 -4.72 5.28
C ASN A 176 29.66 -3.26 4.86
N GLY A 177 28.52 -2.67 5.21
CA GLY A 177 28.13 -1.29 4.86
C GLY A 177 27.67 -1.09 3.42
N TYR A 178 27.51 -2.16 2.63
CA TYR A 178 27.01 -2.13 1.26
C TYR A 178 26.20 -3.39 0.93
N LEU A 179 25.40 -3.35 -0.13
CA LEU A 179 24.71 -4.54 -0.65
C LEU A 179 25.62 -5.30 -1.63
N PRO A 180 25.62 -6.65 -1.59
CA PRO A 180 26.43 -7.44 -2.53
C PRO A 180 25.86 -7.33 -3.95
N ALA A 181 26.71 -7.33 -4.96
CA ALA A 181 26.31 -7.57 -6.32
C ALA A 181 25.93 -9.07 -6.45
N LEU A 182 24.70 -9.34 -6.90
CA LEU A 182 24.30 -10.71 -7.20
C LEU A 182 25.10 -11.24 -8.41
N ARG A 183 25.57 -12.50 -8.33
CA ARG A 183 26.17 -13.16 -9.49
C ARG A 183 25.11 -13.38 -10.57
N SER A 184 25.56 -13.54 -11.82
CA SER A 184 24.64 -13.74 -12.97
C SER A 184 23.73 -14.96 -12.82
N GLU A 185 24.19 -15.97 -12.11
CA GLU A 185 23.45 -17.20 -11.81
C GLU A 185 22.37 -17.00 -10.72
N GLU A 186 22.41 -15.90 -9.99
CA GLU A 186 21.53 -15.55 -8.87
C GLU A 186 20.49 -14.46 -9.24
N ARG A 187 20.48 -14.07 -10.52
CA ARG A 187 19.58 -13.03 -11.06
C ARG A 187 18.31 -13.61 -11.67
#